data_2322d597a05ff4fbb2f712d122165e08
#
_entry.id   2322d597a05ff4fbb2f712d122165e08
#
_cell.length_a   1.000
_cell.length_b   1.000
_cell.length_c   1.000
_cell.angle_alpha   90.00
_cell.angle_beta   90.00
_cell.angle_gamma   90.00
#
_symmetry.space_group_name_H-M   'P 1'
#
loop_
_entity.id
_entity.type
_entity.pdbx_description
1 polymer ?
#
loop_
_entity_poly.entity_id
_entity_poly.type
_entity_poly.pdbx_seq_one_letter_code
_entity_poly.pdbx_strand_id
1 'polypeptide(L)'
;MARLNKSYFSMFRKKTLTFQEVKVNEDVRIQIVNSNADYKVEMAKKDPRTRDTIKVKFVNVGGDVKFKVVDRNGDFSIYMK
;
A
#
# COMPACT_ATOMS: atom_id res chain seq x y z
N MET A 1 -5.53 -10.33 -15.73
CA MET A 1 -4.63 -9.20 -15.51
C MET A 1 -3.71 -9.50 -14.33
N ALA A 2 -2.42 -9.30 -14.49
CA ALA A 2 -1.47 -9.57 -13.41
C ALA A 2 -1.63 -8.53 -12.32
N ARG A 3 -1.66 -8.99 -11.06
CA ARG A 3 -1.69 -8.09 -9.92
C ARG A 3 -0.28 -7.59 -9.63
N LEU A 4 -0.20 -6.44 -8.96
CA LEU A 4 1.06 -5.91 -8.48
C LEU A 4 1.60 -6.83 -7.39
N ASN A 5 2.91 -6.89 -7.27
CA ASN A 5 3.55 -7.69 -6.23
C ASN A 5 4.39 -6.78 -5.34
N LYS A 6 5.01 -7.38 -4.32
CA LYS A 6 5.75 -6.58 -3.34
C LYS A 6 6.92 -5.82 -3.96
N SER A 7 7.55 -6.33 -5.01
CA SER A 7 8.69 -5.65 -5.61
C SER A 7 8.29 -4.36 -6.33
N TYR A 8 7.03 -4.23 -6.76
CA TYR A 8 6.53 -3.01 -7.37
C TYR A 8 6.73 -1.80 -6.46
N PHE A 9 6.51 -2.00 -5.16
CA PHE A 9 6.55 -0.91 -4.19
C PHE A 9 7.96 -0.45 -3.85
N SER A 10 8.98 -1.20 -4.23
CA SER A 10 10.36 -0.80 -3.97
C SER A 10 10.75 0.48 -4.72
N MET A 11 10.03 0.81 -5.78
CA MET A 11 10.28 2.01 -6.58
C MET A 11 9.76 3.28 -5.91
N PHE A 12 8.98 3.17 -4.84
CA PHE A 12 8.26 4.30 -4.26
C PHE A 12 8.78 4.70 -2.88
N ARG A 13 10.01 4.34 -2.56
CA ARG A 13 10.59 4.71 -1.26
C ARG A 13 10.57 6.23 -1.10
N LYS A 14 10.11 6.68 0.06
CA LYS A 14 10.00 8.10 0.42
C LYS A 14 9.04 8.89 -0.45
N LYS A 15 8.14 8.19 -1.13
CA LYS A 15 7.08 8.82 -1.93
C LYS A 15 5.73 8.56 -1.29
N THR A 16 4.71 9.27 -1.76
CA THR A 16 3.35 9.06 -1.31
C THR A 16 2.53 8.44 -2.42
N LEU A 17 1.85 7.35 -2.12
CA LEU A 17 0.97 6.66 -3.06
C LEU A 17 -0.48 6.93 -2.70
N THR A 18 -1.35 6.97 -3.69
CA THR A 18 -2.79 7.08 -3.48
C THR A 18 -3.41 5.70 -3.67
N PHE A 19 -4.09 5.22 -2.64
CA PHE A 19 -4.79 3.94 -2.66
C PHE A 19 -6.28 4.17 -2.62
N GLN A 20 -7.01 3.32 -3.33
CA GLN A 20 -8.47 3.27 -3.26
C GLN A 20 -8.86 1.85 -2.88
N GLU A 21 -9.59 1.70 -1.77
CA GLU A 21 -10.05 0.38 -1.35
C GLU A 21 -11.20 -0.07 -2.23
N VAL A 22 -11.11 -1.29 -2.75
CA VAL A 22 -12.14 -1.88 -3.58
C VAL A 22 -12.42 -3.30 -3.10
N LYS A 23 -13.57 -3.84 -3.48
CA LYS A 23 -13.94 -5.21 -3.13
C LYS A 23 -13.62 -6.19 -4.23
N VAL A 24 -13.56 -5.71 -5.47
CA VAL A 24 -13.27 -6.53 -6.65
C VAL A 24 -12.38 -5.71 -7.58
N ASN A 25 -11.73 -6.42 -8.50
CA ASN A 25 -10.86 -5.81 -9.51
C ASN A 25 -9.70 -5.03 -8.90
N GLU A 26 -9.20 -5.52 -7.78
CA GLU A 26 -8.05 -4.91 -7.14
C GLU A 26 -6.78 -5.11 -7.96
N ASP A 27 -5.87 -4.12 -7.89
CA ASP A 27 -4.54 -4.24 -8.48
C ASP A 27 -3.61 -5.03 -7.55
N VAL A 28 -3.86 -4.98 -6.25
CA VAL A 28 -3.02 -5.64 -5.27
C VAL A 28 -3.85 -5.97 -4.03
N ARG A 29 -3.54 -7.09 -3.40
CA ARG A 29 -4.11 -7.46 -2.10
C ARG A 29 -3.09 -7.14 -1.02
N ILE A 30 -3.49 -6.36 -0.03
CA ILE A 30 -2.61 -5.90 1.03
C ILE A 30 -3.02 -6.53 2.34
N GLN A 31 -2.04 -7.10 3.03
CA GLN A 31 -2.23 -7.66 4.36
C GLN A 31 -1.55 -6.74 5.36
N ILE A 32 -2.30 -6.22 6.33
CA ILE A 32 -1.74 -5.36 7.37
C ILE A 32 -1.29 -6.27 8.52
N VAL A 33 -0.03 -6.13 8.90
CA VAL A 33 0.57 -6.96 9.92
C VAL A 33 1.29 -6.09 10.94
N ASN A 34 1.57 -6.67 12.12
CA ASN A 34 2.31 -5.98 13.18
C ASN A 34 3.81 -6.31 13.17
N SER A 35 4.18 -7.35 12.45
CA SER A 35 5.57 -7.79 12.37
C SER A 35 5.79 -8.51 11.04
N ASN A 36 7.06 -8.65 10.66
CA ASN A 36 7.45 -9.35 9.43
C ASN A 36 6.79 -8.75 8.18
N ALA A 37 6.62 -7.43 8.16
CA ALA A 37 6.06 -6.75 7.01
C ALA A 37 7.11 -6.65 5.90
N ASP A 38 6.61 -6.64 4.66
CA ASP A 38 7.49 -6.36 3.51
C ASP A 38 7.91 -4.89 3.50
N TYR A 39 7.01 -4.00 3.93
CA TYR A 39 7.26 -2.56 3.97
C TYR A 39 6.60 -1.95 5.19
N LYS A 40 7.19 -0.86 5.68
CA LYS A 40 6.59 0.00 6.69
C LYS A 40 6.01 1.21 5.98
N VAL A 41 4.76 1.55 6.29
CA VAL A 41 4.07 2.63 5.61
C VAL A 41 3.54 3.64 6.62
N GLU A 42 3.58 4.91 6.25
CA GLU A 42 2.97 5.99 7.02
C GLU A 42 1.69 6.39 6.33
N MET A 43 0.68 6.76 7.12
CA MET A 43 -0.60 7.20 6.56
C MET A 43 -0.52 8.70 6.31
N ALA A 44 -0.59 9.10 5.05
CA ALA A 44 -0.56 10.50 4.66
C ALA A 44 -1.91 11.14 4.96
N LYS A 45 -1.89 12.37 5.46
CA LYS A 45 -3.10 13.13 5.79
C LYS A 45 -3.58 13.98 4.64
N LYS A 46 -2.71 14.28 3.69
CA LYS A 46 -3.02 15.14 2.56
C LYS A 46 -2.95 14.36 1.26
N ASP A 47 -3.88 14.65 0.37
CA ASP A 47 -3.90 14.08 -0.97
C ASP A 47 -2.63 14.53 -1.70
N PRO A 48 -1.77 13.60 -2.15
CA PRO A 48 -0.58 13.96 -2.90
C PRO A 48 -0.88 14.46 -4.31
N ARG A 49 -2.15 14.37 -4.73
CA ARG A 49 -2.59 14.80 -6.06
C ARG A 49 -1.87 14.07 -7.18
N THR A 50 -1.57 12.80 -6.95
CA THR A 50 -1.01 11.95 -7.99
C THR A 50 -2.12 11.57 -8.96
N ARG A 51 -1.74 11.33 -10.21
CA ARG A 51 -2.70 10.89 -11.22
C ARG A 51 -3.06 9.42 -11.06
N ASP A 52 -2.13 8.65 -10.53
CA ASP A 52 -2.30 7.20 -10.45
C ASP A 52 -2.89 6.82 -9.10
N THR A 53 -3.98 6.10 -9.16
CA THR A 53 -4.61 5.53 -7.98
C THR A 53 -4.49 4.01 -8.07
N ILE A 54 -3.96 3.40 -7.04
CA ILE A 54 -3.81 1.95 -6.97
C ILE A 54 -5.04 1.38 -6.27
N LYS A 55 -5.72 0.46 -6.92
CA LYS A 55 -6.88 -0.21 -6.33
C LYS A 55 -6.38 -1.32 -5.43
N VAL A 56 -6.77 -1.28 -4.17
CA VAL A 56 -6.28 -2.23 -3.18
C VAL A 56 -7.44 -2.94 -2.50
N LYS A 57 -7.20 -4.17 -2.11
CA LYS A 57 -8.11 -4.93 -1.28
C LYS A 57 -7.35 -5.38 -0.05
N PHE A 58 -7.88 -5.04 1.13
CA PHE A 58 -7.25 -5.46 2.38
C PHE A 58 -7.74 -6.85 2.75
N VAL A 59 -6.81 -7.74 3.04
CA VAL A 59 -7.11 -9.13 3.37
C VAL A 59 -6.40 -9.49 4.68
N ASN A 60 -6.90 -10.54 5.34
CA ASN A 60 -6.30 -11.01 6.58
C ASN A 60 -5.21 -12.05 6.35
N VAL A 61 -5.30 -12.76 5.24
CA VAL A 61 -4.32 -13.78 4.87
C VAL A 61 -4.18 -13.77 3.35
N GLY A 62 -3.04 -14.23 2.88
CA GLY A 62 -2.84 -14.42 1.44
C GLY A 62 -2.66 -13.13 0.66
N GLY A 63 -2.21 -12.05 1.30
CA GLY A 63 -1.96 -10.81 0.59
C GLY A 63 -0.76 -10.92 -0.35
N ASP A 64 -0.77 -10.10 -1.39
CA ASP A 64 0.37 -10.02 -2.31
C ASP A 64 1.55 -9.32 -1.66
N VAL A 65 1.27 -8.43 -0.70
CA VAL A 65 2.29 -7.68 0.03
C VAL A 65 1.81 -7.47 1.47
N LYS A 66 2.74 -7.42 2.40
CA LYS A 66 2.45 -7.18 3.82
C LYS A 66 2.97 -5.80 4.21
N PHE A 67 2.11 -4.98 4.78
CA PHE A 67 2.45 -3.64 5.23
C PHE A 67 2.27 -3.53 6.74
N LYS A 68 3.20 -2.82 7.38
CA LYS A 68 3.05 -2.42 8.77
C LYS A 68 2.85 -0.90 8.79
N VAL A 69 1.77 -0.45 9.42
CA VAL A 69 1.50 0.99 9.56
C VAL A 69 2.32 1.54 10.72
N VAL A 70 3.08 2.57 10.44
CA VAL A 70 3.95 3.22 11.44
C VAL A 70 3.68 4.72 11.46
N ASP A 71 4.09 5.37 12.57
CA ASP A 71 3.90 6.81 12.70
C ASP A 71 5.00 7.61 11.99
N ARG A 72 6.17 7.02 11.85
CA ARG A 72 7.32 7.67 11.24
C ARG A 72 8.31 6.61 10.75
N ASN A 73 9.25 7.04 9.93
CA ASN A 73 10.30 6.18 9.37
C ASN A 73 9.75 5.05 8.53
N GLY A 74 8.62 5.29 7.85
CA GLY A 74 8.09 4.34 6.89
C GLY A 74 8.91 4.33 5.62
N ASP A 75 8.81 3.24 4.88
CA ASP A 75 9.48 3.14 3.58
C ASP A 75 8.83 4.09 2.57
N PHE A 76 7.52 4.27 2.67
CA PHE A 76 6.77 5.23 1.88
C PHE A 76 5.47 5.56 2.60
N SER A 77 4.71 6.49 2.05
CA SER A 77 3.44 6.92 2.64
C SER A 77 2.28 6.54 1.75
N ILE A 78 1.11 6.36 2.34
CA ILE A 78 -0.11 6.01 1.64
C ILE A 78 -1.19 7.02 1.97
N TYR A 79 -1.86 7.53 0.95
CA TYR A 79 -3.06 8.32 1.11
C TYR A 79 -4.25 7.46 0.69
N MET A 80 -5.23 7.29 1.58
CA MET A 80 -6.44 6.53 1.29
C MET A 80 -7.49 7.47 0.72
N LYS A 81 -7.87 7.20 -0.51
CA LYS A 81 -8.87 8.00 -1.21
C LYS A 81 -10.29 7.62 -0.84
#